data_e196e58ce6deac5b6bb033297d549a35
#
_entry.id   e196e58ce6deac5b6bb033297d549a35
#
_cell.length_a   1.000
_cell.length_b   1.000
_cell.length_c   1.000
_cell.angle_alpha   90.00
_cell.angle_beta   90.00
_cell.angle_gamma   90.00
#
_symmetry.space_group_name_H-M   'P 1'
#
loop_
_entity.id
_entity.type
_entity.pdbx_description
1 polymer ?
#
loop_
_entity_poly.entity_id
_entity_poly.type
_entity_poly.pdbx_seq_one_letter_code
_entity_poly.pdbx_strand_id
1 'polypeptide(L)'
;MTPEGEQEEKVVEILLPNTTIVTHCILKNDTQRLVKCFEDDEDEYKDTVAELINQRGEDGKSPLDVAATLGRVDMSRELIQRGADVMSVNCQGYCAMHHAAAWGKLGVLKALVEAQSDLQQKNVHGERARETALRYNKTECVDFLDWAEAKVDLLNFIKTTQETLADPDKVQGRLSKDDKNIITNTCKEKAEWVERTSDATTKDFITQKMALEEVINPILQKLNEPLESPQKGTKKGK
;
A
#
# COMPACT_ATOMS: atom_id res chain seq x y z
N MET A 1 3.56 -39.25 -51.29
CA MET A 1 4.42 -38.11 -50.92
C MET A 1 3.67 -37.36 -49.80
N THR A 2 4.02 -37.67 -48.59
CA THR A 2 3.50 -36.95 -47.40
C THR A 2 4.34 -35.70 -47.22
N PRO A 3 3.77 -34.54 -46.95
CA PRO A 3 4.56 -33.35 -46.65
C PRO A 3 5.22 -33.56 -45.30
N GLU A 4 6.54 -33.42 -45.27
CA GLU A 4 7.36 -33.37 -44.09
C GLU A 4 6.88 -32.19 -43.23
N GLY A 5 6.52 -32.47 -41.98
CA GLY A 5 6.18 -31.45 -41.03
C GLY A 5 7.43 -30.60 -40.77
N GLU A 6 7.32 -29.31 -41.07
CA GLU A 6 8.27 -28.31 -40.58
C GLU A 6 8.24 -28.35 -39.06
N GLN A 7 9.28 -28.93 -38.47
CA GLN A 7 9.55 -28.76 -37.05
C GLN A 7 10.00 -27.31 -36.90
N GLU A 8 9.12 -26.47 -36.38
CA GLU A 8 9.53 -25.14 -35.86
C GLU A 8 10.63 -25.38 -34.81
N GLU A 9 11.86 -25.04 -35.18
CA GLU A 9 12.96 -25.00 -34.21
C GLU A 9 12.56 -24.03 -33.09
N LYS A 10 12.31 -24.55 -31.89
CA LYS A 10 12.11 -23.72 -30.70
C LYS A 10 13.35 -22.85 -30.51
N VAL A 11 13.22 -21.56 -30.80
CA VAL A 11 14.26 -20.58 -30.55
C VAL A 11 14.45 -20.52 -29.02
N VAL A 12 15.54 -21.10 -28.53
CA VAL A 12 15.89 -21.04 -27.11
C VAL A 12 16.18 -19.58 -26.74
N GLU A 13 15.40 -19.01 -25.84
CA GLU A 13 15.59 -17.65 -25.38
C GLU A 13 16.89 -17.55 -24.55
N ILE A 14 17.81 -16.69 -24.97
CA ILE A 14 19.07 -16.46 -24.25
C ILE A 14 18.87 -15.36 -23.23
N LEU A 15 18.81 -15.73 -21.95
CA LEU A 15 18.72 -14.78 -20.85
C LEU A 15 20.02 -14.00 -20.66
N LEU A 16 19.91 -12.80 -20.09
CA LEU A 16 21.08 -12.05 -19.63
C LEU A 16 21.84 -12.84 -18.57
N PRO A 17 23.18 -12.72 -18.49
CA PRO A 17 23.96 -13.44 -17.50
C PRO A 17 23.48 -13.17 -16.07
N ASN A 18 23.43 -14.21 -15.25
CA ASN A 18 23.01 -14.15 -13.83
C ASN A 18 21.61 -13.56 -13.61
N THR A 19 20.68 -13.76 -14.56
CA THR A 19 19.31 -13.32 -14.42
C THR A 19 18.33 -14.48 -14.50
N THR A 20 17.21 -14.36 -13.78
CA THR A 20 16.02 -15.19 -14.02
C THR A 20 15.24 -14.59 -15.18
N ILE A 21 14.27 -15.33 -15.73
CA ILE A 21 13.39 -14.79 -16.78
C ILE A 21 12.67 -13.51 -16.30
N VAL A 22 12.24 -13.45 -15.04
CA VAL A 22 11.57 -12.28 -14.48
C VAL A 22 12.51 -11.07 -14.47
N THR A 23 13.73 -11.21 -13.96
CA THR A 23 14.71 -10.12 -13.94
C THR A 23 15.19 -9.74 -15.34
N HIS A 24 15.29 -10.71 -16.24
CA HIS A 24 15.57 -10.46 -17.66
C HIS A 24 14.51 -9.54 -18.29
N CYS A 25 13.22 -9.88 -18.14
CA CYS A 25 12.12 -9.05 -18.63
C CYS A 25 12.14 -7.62 -18.04
N ILE A 26 12.45 -7.49 -16.74
CA ILE A 26 12.57 -6.18 -16.09
C ILE A 26 13.69 -5.35 -16.69
N LEU A 27 14.89 -5.94 -16.88
CA LEU A 27 16.05 -5.25 -17.44
C LEU A 27 15.81 -4.83 -18.90
N LYS A 28 15.15 -5.67 -19.68
CA LYS A 28 14.75 -5.37 -21.07
C LYS A 28 13.54 -4.45 -21.16
N ASN A 29 12.80 -4.26 -20.06
CA ASN A 29 11.50 -3.57 -20.02
C ASN A 29 10.45 -4.22 -20.92
N ASP A 30 10.49 -5.53 -20.98
CA ASP A 30 9.58 -6.33 -21.79
C ASP A 30 8.47 -6.91 -20.92
N THR A 31 7.43 -6.10 -20.70
CA THR A 31 6.26 -6.50 -19.91
C THR A 31 5.44 -7.57 -20.64
N GLN A 32 5.40 -7.53 -21.97
CA GLN A 32 4.65 -8.51 -22.76
C GLN A 32 5.29 -9.91 -22.62
N ARG A 33 6.61 -9.99 -22.65
CA ARG A 33 7.32 -11.26 -22.41
C ARG A 33 7.03 -11.83 -21.02
N LEU A 34 7.01 -10.97 -20.00
CA LEU A 34 6.64 -11.38 -18.64
C LEU A 34 5.21 -11.91 -18.58
N VAL A 35 4.25 -11.19 -19.17
CA VAL A 35 2.84 -11.62 -19.25
C VAL A 35 2.73 -12.98 -19.94
N LYS A 36 3.46 -13.19 -21.05
CA LYS A 36 3.48 -14.45 -21.78
C LYS A 36 3.92 -15.61 -20.88
N CYS A 37 4.93 -15.44 -20.04
CA CYS A 37 5.36 -16.49 -19.10
C CYS A 37 4.23 -16.95 -18.16
N PHE A 38 3.29 -16.05 -17.82
CA PHE A 38 2.17 -16.37 -16.93
C PHE A 38 0.93 -16.91 -17.65
N GLU A 39 0.73 -16.56 -18.90
CA GLU A 39 -0.54 -16.80 -19.62
C GLU A 39 -0.45 -17.91 -20.68
N ASP A 40 0.72 -18.10 -21.25
CA ASP A 40 0.92 -19.13 -22.30
C ASP A 40 1.28 -20.47 -21.63
N ASP A 41 0.40 -21.46 -21.77
CA ASP A 41 0.61 -22.80 -21.20
C ASP A 41 1.73 -23.58 -21.89
N GLU A 42 2.19 -23.14 -23.09
CA GLU A 42 3.32 -23.74 -23.80
C GLU A 42 4.66 -23.02 -23.50
N ASP A 43 4.65 -21.95 -22.68
CA ASP A 43 5.87 -21.23 -22.33
C ASP A 43 6.77 -22.04 -21.42
N GLU A 44 8.07 -22.09 -21.73
CA GLU A 44 9.04 -22.88 -20.97
C GLU A 44 9.21 -22.47 -19.51
N TYR A 45 8.81 -21.22 -19.14
CA TYR A 45 8.89 -20.67 -17.78
C TYR A 45 7.57 -20.71 -17.03
N LYS A 46 6.48 -21.20 -17.65
CA LYS A 46 5.13 -21.21 -17.08
C LYS A 46 5.08 -21.76 -15.65
N ASP A 47 5.70 -22.90 -15.44
CA ASP A 47 5.65 -23.61 -14.17
C ASP A 47 6.55 -22.99 -13.08
N THR A 48 7.55 -22.19 -13.48
CA THR A 48 8.57 -21.66 -12.57
C THR A 48 8.44 -20.16 -12.32
N VAL A 49 7.81 -19.40 -13.22
CA VAL A 49 7.75 -17.93 -13.16
C VAL A 49 7.12 -17.42 -11.86
N ALA A 50 6.11 -18.11 -11.33
CA ALA A 50 5.43 -17.75 -10.10
C ALA A 50 6.33 -17.83 -8.87
N GLU A 51 7.28 -18.78 -8.83
CA GLU A 51 8.26 -18.91 -7.74
C GLU A 51 9.34 -17.82 -7.85
N LEU A 52 9.68 -17.42 -9.07
CA LEU A 52 10.72 -16.43 -9.36
C LEU A 52 10.30 -14.98 -9.08
N ILE A 53 8.99 -14.69 -8.99
CA ILE A 53 8.49 -13.31 -8.87
C ILE A 53 8.91 -12.61 -7.57
N ASN A 54 9.18 -13.38 -6.52
CA ASN A 54 9.64 -12.87 -5.23
C ASN A 54 11.08 -13.32 -4.89
N GLN A 55 11.72 -14.04 -5.79
CA GLN A 55 13.07 -14.54 -5.56
C GLN A 55 14.09 -13.38 -5.57
N ARG A 56 14.83 -13.22 -4.46
CA ARG A 56 15.88 -12.21 -4.36
C ARG A 56 17.14 -12.63 -5.10
N GLY A 57 17.74 -11.67 -5.80
CA GLY A 57 19.03 -11.84 -6.44
C GLY A 57 20.19 -11.84 -5.42
N GLU A 58 21.41 -12.04 -5.91
CA GLU A 58 22.64 -12.02 -5.09
C GLU A 58 22.87 -10.67 -4.38
N ASP A 59 22.38 -9.56 -4.95
CA ASP A 59 22.41 -8.23 -4.38
C ASP A 59 21.32 -7.99 -3.32
N GLY A 60 20.53 -9.00 -2.99
CA GLY A 60 19.45 -8.96 -2.02
C GLY A 60 18.19 -8.25 -2.51
N LYS A 61 18.11 -7.85 -3.79
CA LYS A 61 16.93 -7.20 -4.35
C LYS A 61 15.93 -8.19 -4.89
N SER A 62 14.65 -7.96 -4.60
CA SER A 62 13.56 -8.66 -5.28
C SER A 62 13.37 -8.12 -6.72
N PRO A 63 12.67 -8.85 -7.59
CA PRO A 63 12.29 -8.34 -8.91
C PRO A 63 11.58 -6.98 -8.84
N LEU A 64 10.69 -6.80 -7.86
CA LEU A 64 9.99 -5.52 -7.66
C LEU A 64 10.95 -4.40 -7.21
N ASP A 65 11.98 -4.71 -6.39
CA ASP A 65 13.03 -3.73 -6.02
C ASP A 65 13.84 -3.28 -7.24
N VAL A 66 14.16 -4.21 -8.15
CA VAL A 66 14.87 -3.90 -9.41
C VAL A 66 14.00 -3.03 -10.32
N ALA A 67 12.73 -3.39 -10.52
CA ALA A 67 11.78 -2.61 -11.33
C ALA A 67 11.60 -1.20 -10.75
N ALA A 68 11.52 -1.08 -9.42
CA ALA A 68 11.41 0.18 -8.71
C ALA A 68 12.65 1.06 -8.88
N THR A 69 13.84 0.48 -8.75
CA THR A 69 15.12 1.18 -8.98
C THR A 69 15.20 1.75 -10.39
N LEU A 70 14.79 0.97 -11.39
CA LEU A 70 14.82 1.35 -12.80
C LEU A 70 13.67 2.29 -13.20
N GLY A 71 12.62 2.39 -12.40
CA GLY A 71 11.44 3.22 -12.69
C GLY A 71 10.52 2.60 -13.73
N ARG A 72 10.43 1.27 -13.79
CA ARG A 72 9.61 0.53 -14.75
C ARG A 72 8.17 0.43 -14.23
N VAL A 73 7.35 1.44 -14.52
CA VAL A 73 5.99 1.58 -13.93
C VAL A 73 5.07 0.42 -14.32
N ASP A 74 4.94 0.13 -15.62
CA ASP A 74 4.04 -0.92 -16.11
C ASP A 74 4.52 -2.30 -15.66
N MET A 75 5.82 -2.53 -15.69
CA MET A 75 6.43 -3.75 -15.14
C MET A 75 6.16 -3.90 -13.65
N SER A 76 6.26 -2.82 -12.87
CA SER A 76 5.97 -2.84 -11.43
C SER A 76 4.49 -3.18 -11.17
N ARG A 77 3.57 -2.60 -11.93
CA ARG A 77 2.14 -2.94 -11.84
C ARG A 77 1.88 -4.40 -12.19
N GLU A 78 2.47 -4.90 -13.26
CA GLU A 78 2.33 -6.31 -13.67
C GLU A 78 2.88 -7.26 -12.60
N LEU A 79 4.08 -6.99 -12.06
CA LEU A 79 4.65 -7.78 -10.97
C LEU A 79 3.72 -7.82 -9.76
N ILE A 80 3.16 -6.68 -9.36
CA ILE A 80 2.21 -6.58 -8.24
C ILE A 80 0.95 -7.39 -8.51
N GLN A 81 0.39 -7.30 -9.71
CA GLN A 81 -0.81 -8.07 -10.11
C GLN A 81 -0.54 -9.58 -10.09
N ARG A 82 0.68 -10.01 -10.40
CA ARG A 82 1.11 -11.43 -10.38
C ARG A 82 1.58 -11.90 -8.99
N GLY A 83 1.44 -11.08 -7.96
CA GLY A 83 1.70 -11.47 -6.56
C GLY A 83 3.11 -11.12 -6.06
N ALA A 84 3.77 -10.13 -6.64
CA ALA A 84 4.98 -9.58 -6.04
C ALA A 84 4.65 -8.96 -4.68
N ASP A 85 5.42 -9.32 -3.65
CA ASP A 85 5.22 -8.85 -2.29
C ASP A 85 5.72 -7.41 -2.13
N VAL A 86 4.77 -6.47 -2.08
CA VAL A 86 5.03 -5.03 -1.93
C VAL A 86 5.60 -4.66 -0.55
N MET A 87 5.43 -5.54 0.45
CA MET A 87 5.89 -5.34 1.83
C MET A 87 7.24 -5.98 2.10
N SER A 88 7.74 -6.79 1.16
CA SER A 88 9.01 -7.51 1.30
C SER A 88 10.19 -6.56 1.48
N VAL A 89 11.00 -6.81 2.52
CA VAL A 89 12.22 -6.04 2.81
C VAL A 89 13.47 -6.91 2.66
N ASN A 90 14.58 -6.31 2.28
CA ASN A 90 15.89 -6.97 2.30
C ASN A 90 16.48 -6.98 3.73
N CYS A 91 17.66 -7.57 3.90
CA CYS A 91 18.35 -7.65 5.20
C CYS A 91 18.67 -6.27 5.83
N GLN A 92 18.63 -5.20 5.06
CA GLN A 92 18.82 -3.82 5.51
C GLN A 92 17.50 -3.07 5.69
N GLY A 93 16.34 -3.75 5.60
CA GLY A 93 15.02 -3.14 5.75
C GLY A 93 14.55 -2.29 4.57
N TYR A 94 15.25 -2.31 3.43
CA TYR A 94 14.80 -1.62 2.22
C TYR A 94 13.76 -2.44 1.47
N CYS A 95 12.66 -1.78 1.07
CA CYS A 95 11.64 -2.31 0.18
C CYS A 95 11.62 -1.53 -1.14
N ALA A 96 10.78 -1.97 -2.08
CA ALA A 96 10.62 -1.32 -3.38
C ALA A 96 10.32 0.19 -3.29
N MET A 97 9.55 0.61 -2.26
CA MET A 97 9.24 2.02 -2.03
C MET A 97 10.49 2.84 -1.68
N HIS A 98 11.40 2.33 -0.86
CA HIS A 98 12.68 2.98 -0.57
C HIS A 98 13.54 3.12 -1.83
N HIS A 99 13.59 2.07 -2.66
CA HIS A 99 14.33 2.11 -3.93
C HIS A 99 13.74 3.14 -4.91
N ALA A 100 12.41 3.14 -5.09
CA ALA A 100 11.75 4.12 -5.94
C ALA A 100 11.98 5.56 -5.44
N ALA A 101 11.92 5.78 -4.13
CA ALA A 101 12.15 7.07 -3.49
C ALA A 101 13.59 7.57 -3.68
N ALA A 102 14.59 6.72 -3.43
CA ALA A 102 16.01 7.05 -3.60
C ALA A 102 16.34 7.46 -5.05
N TRP A 103 15.73 6.81 -6.02
CA TRP A 103 15.97 7.05 -7.44
C TRP A 103 14.98 8.03 -8.09
N GLY A 104 14.08 8.64 -7.32
CA GLY A 104 13.13 9.63 -7.81
C GLY A 104 12.09 9.06 -8.80
N LYS A 105 11.67 7.82 -8.61
CA LYS A 105 10.76 7.11 -9.52
C LYS A 105 9.29 7.32 -9.10
N LEU A 106 8.81 8.56 -9.26
CA LEU A 106 7.45 8.97 -8.84
C LEU A 106 6.34 8.05 -9.37
N GLY A 107 6.41 7.64 -10.64
CA GLY A 107 5.41 6.75 -11.23
C GLY A 107 5.32 5.39 -10.53
N VAL A 108 6.46 4.84 -10.10
CA VAL A 108 6.50 3.59 -9.33
C VAL A 108 6.00 3.81 -7.90
N LEU A 109 6.35 4.93 -7.25
CA LEU A 109 5.80 5.27 -5.93
C LEU A 109 4.28 5.32 -5.95
N LYS A 110 3.68 5.92 -7.00
CA LYS A 110 2.22 5.93 -7.17
C LYS A 110 1.65 4.51 -7.26
N ALA A 111 2.24 3.65 -8.07
CA ALA A 111 1.80 2.25 -8.20
C ALA A 111 1.92 1.47 -6.88
N LEU A 112 3.00 1.69 -6.10
CA LEU A 112 3.18 1.05 -4.80
C LEU A 112 2.17 1.55 -3.75
N VAL A 113 1.86 2.86 -3.74
CA VAL A 113 0.82 3.42 -2.85
C VAL A 113 -0.57 2.91 -3.24
N GLU A 114 -0.88 2.82 -4.53
CA GLU A 114 -2.11 2.19 -5.03
C GLU A 114 -2.24 0.72 -4.57
N ALA A 115 -1.12 0.01 -4.50
CA ALA A 115 -1.04 -1.37 -3.99
C ALA A 115 -0.99 -1.46 -2.45
N GLN A 116 -1.26 -0.37 -1.74
CA GLN A 116 -1.31 -0.30 -0.27
C GLN A 116 0.00 -0.67 0.44
N SER A 117 1.15 -0.37 -0.17
CA SER A 117 2.45 -0.50 0.50
C SER A 117 2.50 0.35 1.77
N ASP A 118 3.21 -0.14 2.80
CA ASP A 118 3.35 0.57 4.07
C ASP A 118 4.26 1.81 3.94
N LEU A 119 3.67 3.00 4.06
CA LEU A 119 4.38 4.28 4.06
C LEU A 119 5.27 4.48 5.30
N GLN A 120 5.01 3.74 6.38
CA GLN A 120 5.72 3.84 7.66
C GLN A 120 6.88 2.85 7.80
N GLN A 121 7.06 1.94 6.81
CA GLN A 121 8.16 0.97 6.83
C GLN A 121 9.51 1.67 6.91
N LYS A 122 10.32 1.30 7.90
CA LYS A 122 11.65 1.87 8.15
C LYS A 122 12.76 0.89 7.78
N ASN A 123 13.82 1.41 7.19
CA ASN A 123 15.07 0.68 6.99
C ASN A 123 15.92 0.62 8.28
N VAL A 124 17.08 -0.03 8.25
CA VAL A 124 18.01 -0.15 9.40
C VAL A 124 18.54 1.19 9.93
N HIS A 125 18.44 2.26 9.13
CA HIS A 125 18.81 3.62 9.53
C HIS A 125 17.65 4.39 10.17
N GLY A 126 16.49 3.75 10.32
CA GLY A 126 15.27 4.38 10.83
C GLY A 126 14.57 5.29 9.83
N GLU A 127 14.95 5.26 8.55
CA GLU A 127 14.39 6.10 7.48
C GLU A 127 13.22 5.39 6.80
N ARG A 128 12.10 6.11 6.62
CA ARG A 128 11.03 5.72 5.70
C ARG A 128 11.40 6.11 4.26
N ALA A 129 10.61 5.69 3.30
CA ALA A 129 10.81 6.07 1.90
C ALA A 129 10.84 7.61 1.71
N ARG A 130 10.04 8.36 2.50
CA ARG A 130 10.03 9.82 2.50
C ARG A 130 11.39 10.42 2.89
N GLU A 131 11.96 9.97 4.01
CA GLU A 131 13.29 10.43 4.48
C GLU A 131 14.38 10.01 3.49
N THR A 132 14.24 8.83 2.89
CA THR A 132 15.15 8.39 1.82
C THR A 132 15.07 9.34 0.60
N ALA A 133 13.86 9.70 0.14
CA ALA A 133 13.68 10.66 -0.94
C ALA A 133 14.31 12.03 -0.60
N LEU A 134 14.10 12.51 0.61
CA LEU A 134 14.67 13.78 1.09
C LEU A 134 16.19 13.77 1.07
N ARG A 135 16.81 12.69 1.57
CA ARG A 135 18.28 12.50 1.57
C ARG A 135 18.89 12.56 0.18
N TYR A 136 18.18 12.04 -0.83
CA TYR A 136 18.62 12.06 -2.23
C TYR A 136 18.06 13.23 -3.04
N ASN A 137 17.49 14.26 -2.36
CA ASN A 137 16.95 15.49 -2.99
C ASN A 137 15.91 15.20 -4.08
N LYS A 138 15.02 14.23 -3.84
CA LYS A 138 13.91 13.88 -4.74
C LYS A 138 12.61 14.60 -4.30
N THR A 139 12.57 15.92 -4.49
CA THR A 139 11.47 16.77 -3.97
C THR A 139 10.09 16.34 -4.39
N GLU A 140 9.89 16.01 -5.68
CA GLU A 140 8.58 15.52 -6.17
C GLU A 140 8.13 14.23 -5.47
N CYS A 141 9.08 13.34 -5.12
CA CYS A 141 8.77 12.12 -4.37
C CYS A 141 8.43 12.43 -2.92
N VAL A 142 9.11 13.41 -2.30
CA VAL A 142 8.79 13.87 -0.94
C VAL A 142 7.38 14.44 -0.91
N ASP A 143 7.06 15.37 -1.81
CA ASP A 143 5.75 16.03 -1.88
C ASP A 143 4.62 15.01 -2.10
N PHE A 144 4.86 14.03 -2.97
CA PHE A 144 3.90 12.95 -3.21
C PHE A 144 3.72 12.05 -1.98
N LEU A 145 4.81 11.68 -1.30
CA LEU A 145 4.74 10.82 -0.11
C LEU A 145 4.06 11.55 1.05
N ASP A 146 4.31 12.86 1.23
CA ASP A 146 3.58 13.70 2.21
C ASP A 146 2.09 13.75 1.89
N TRP A 147 1.72 13.86 0.62
CA TRP A 147 0.34 13.81 0.18
C TRP A 147 -0.31 12.44 0.44
N ALA A 148 0.40 11.36 0.08
CA ALA A 148 -0.09 10.00 0.27
C ALA A 148 -0.28 9.67 1.76
N GLU A 149 0.69 10.07 2.61
CA GLU A 149 0.62 9.87 4.06
C GLU A 149 -0.58 10.61 4.67
N ALA A 150 -0.78 11.88 4.31
CA ALA A 150 -1.92 12.65 4.81
C ALA A 150 -3.28 12.05 4.40
N LYS A 151 -3.38 11.54 3.16
CA LYS A 151 -4.58 10.85 2.67
C LYS A 151 -4.83 9.55 3.44
N VAL A 152 -3.79 8.71 3.57
CA VAL A 152 -3.88 7.42 4.29
C VAL A 152 -4.21 7.63 5.76
N ASP A 153 -3.65 8.63 6.39
CA ASP A 153 -3.92 9.00 7.78
C ASP A 153 -5.40 9.37 8.02
N LEU A 154 -5.99 10.16 7.13
CA LEU A 154 -7.41 10.48 7.20
C LEU A 154 -8.27 9.21 7.04
N LEU A 155 -7.98 8.39 6.04
CA LEU A 155 -8.72 7.15 5.79
C LEU A 155 -8.59 6.14 6.92
N ASN A 156 -7.40 6.01 7.50
CA ASN A 156 -7.16 5.13 8.66
C ASN A 156 -7.91 5.62 9.89
N PHE A 157 -7.94 6.94 10.15
CA PHE A 157 -8.73 7.49 11.26
C PHE A 157 -10.23 7.21 11.08
N ILE A 158 -10.77 7.37 9.87
CA ILE A 158 -12.15 7.01 9.56
C ILE A 158 -12.39 5.53 9.83
N LYS A 159 -11.54 4.65 9.30
CA LYS A 159 -11.65 3.20 9.41
C LYS A 159 -11.60 2.74 10.87
N THR A 160 -10.59 3.16 11.63
CA THR A 160 -10.42 2.78 13.05
C THR A 160 -11.56 3.29 13.92
N THR A 161 -12.10 4.46 13.60
CA THR A 161 -13.28 5.02 14.28
C THR A 161 -14.52 4.17 13.99
N GLN A 162 -14.74 3.77 12.75
CA GLN A 162 -15.84 2.89 12.36
C GLN A 162 -15.73 1.50 13.00
N GLU A 163 -14.53 0.92 13.04
CA GLU A 163 -14.26 -0.36 13.70
C GLU A 163 -14.54 -0.27 15.22
N THR A 164 -14.13 0.84 15.85
CA THR A 164 -14.42 1.10 17.27
C THR A 164 -15.92 1.20 17.52
N LEU A 165 -16.66 1.85 16.62
CA LEU A 165 -18.11 2.01 16.72
C LEU A 165 -18.86 0.68 16.50
N ALA A 166 -18.30 -0.21 15.68
CA ALA A 166 -18.86 -1.53 15.40
C ALA A 166 -18.64 -2.55 16.53
N ASP A 167 -17.73 -2.26 17.48
CA ASP A 167 -17.44 -3.12 18.61
C ASP A 167 -18.45 -2.88 19.76
N PRO A 168 -19.41 -3.81 20.00
CA PRO A 168 -20.45 -3.63 21.02
C PRO A 168 -19.86 -3.51 22.43
N ASP A 169 -18.77 -4.24 22.73
CA ASP A 169 -18.19 -4.30 24.06
C ASP A 169 -17.57 -2.96 24.45
N LYS A 170 -17.07 -2.20 23.46
CA LYS A 170 -16.52 -0.86 23.68
C LYS A 170 -17.58 0.22 23.82
N VAL A 171 -18.66 0.15 23.04
CA VAL A 171 -19.62 1.26 22.91
C VAL A 171 -20.90 1.11 23.71
N GLN A 172 -21.25 -0.12 24.17
CA GLN A 172 -22.50 -0.38 24.87
C GLN A 172 -22.53 0.30 26.23
N GLY A 173 -23.55 1.13 26.47
CA GLY A 173 -23.73 1.87 27.73
C GLY A 173 -22.81 3.10 27.91
N ARG A 174 -21.90 3.36 26.96
CA ARG A 174 -20.97 4.49 27.01
C ARG A 174 -21.29 5.58 26.00
N LEU A 175 -21.75 5.21 24.80
CA LEU A 175 -22.17 6.14 23.76
C LEU A 175 -23.68 6.17 23.59
N SER A 176 -24.24 7.38 23.55
CA SER A 176 -25.65 7.58 23.21
C SER A 176 -25.91 7.26 21.75
N LYS A 177 -27.21 7.14 21.38
CA LYS A 177 -27.61 6.96 19.97
C LYS A 177 -27.20 8.15 19.13
N ASP A 178 -27.27 9.35 19.70
CA ASP A 178 -26.89 10.60 19.02
C ASP A 178 -25.38 10.66 18.79
N ASP A 179 -24.57 10.27 19.77
CA ASP A 179 -23.10 10.16 19.62
C ASP A 179 -22.72 9.24 18.46
N LYS A 180 -23.37 8.06 18.39
CA LYS A 180 -23.13 7.09 17.30
C LYS A 180 -23.53 7.64 15.94
N ASN A 181 -24.65 8.35 15.86
CA ASN A 181 -25.11 8.98 14.62
C ASN A 181 -24.15 10.09 14.16
N ILE A 182 -23.67 10.93 15.08
CA ILE A 182 -22.70 12.00 14.78
C ILE A 182 -21.43 11.39 14.19
N ILE A 183 -20.84 10.39 14.85
CA ILE A 183 -19.63 9.72 14.36
C ILE A 183 -19.86 9.13 12.97
N THR A 184 -20.93 8.36 12.80
CA THR A 184 -21.24 7.68 11.54
C THR A 184 -21.39 8.66 10.39
N ASN A 185 -22.18 9.74 10.59
CA ASN A 185 -22.45 10.73 9.55
C ASN A 185 -21.18 11.53 9.20
N THR A 186 -20.39 11.94 10.20
CA THR A 186 -19.17 12.72 9.97
C THR A 186 -18.10 11.85 9.25
N CYS A 187 -17.92 10.60 9.66
CA CYS A 187 -17.02 9.67 8.96
C CYS A 187 -17.45 9.45 7.51
N LYS A 188 -18.76 9.26 7.27
CA LYS A 188 -19.31 9.08 5.93
C LYS A 188 -19.09 10.32 5.05
N GLU A 189 -19.37 11.51 5.58
CA GLU A 189 -19.13 12.78 4.88
C GLU A 189 -17.67 12.92 4.43
N LYS A 190 -16.71 12.62 5.33
CA LYS A 190 -15.30 12.72 5.02
C LYS A 190 -14.81 11.65 4.04
N ALA A 191 -15.33 10.44 4.13
CA ALA A 191 -15.04 9.38 3.15
C ALA A 191 -15.54 9.79 1.75
N GLU A 192 -16.77 10.26 1.64
CA GLU A 192 -17.33 10.78 0.37
C GLU A 192 -16.55 11.98 -0.17
N TRP A 193 -16.05 12.86 0.72
CA TRP A 193 -15.22 13.98 0.31
C TRP A 193 -13.91 13.49 -0.34
N VAL A 194 -13.24 12.47 0.23
CA VAL A 194 -12.02 11.89 -0.34
C VAL A 194 -12.27 11.29 -1.73
N GLU A 195 -13.43 10.65 -1.92
CA GLU A 195 -13.79 10.05 -3.22
C GLU A 195 -14.09 11.09 -4.30
N ARG A 196 -14.73 12.20 -3.93
CA ARG A 196 -15.16 13.23 -4.87
C ARG A 196 -14.06 14.24 -5.23
N THR A 197 -13.03 14.39 -4.36
CA THR A 197 -12.01 15.40 -4.53
C THR A 197 -10.73 14.78 -5.09
N SER A 198 -10.56 14.89 -6.42
CA SER A 198 -9.40 14.32 -7.12
C SER A 198 -8.13 15.18 -7.03
N ASP A 199 -8.29 16.47 -6.73
CA ASP A 199 -7.23 17.50 -6.74
C ASP A 199 -6.91 18.04 -5.34
N ALA A 200 -7.31 17.30 -4.28
CA ALA A 200 -7.02 17.66 -2.90
C ALA A 200 -5.50 17.71 -2.63
N THR A 201 -5.08 18.78 -1.97
CA THR A 201 -3.68 18.95 -1.54
C THR A 201 -3.40 18.24 -0.23
N THR A 202 -2.13 18.08 0.12
CA THR A 202 -1.69 17.58 1.45
C THR A 202 -2.35 18.34 2.58
N LYS A 203 -2.40 19.68 2.45
CA LYS A 203 -3.02 20.56 3.45
C LYS A 203 -4.51 20.32 3.60
N ASP A 204 -5.21 20.03 2.52
CA ASP A 204 -6.65 19.74 2.57
C ASP A 204 -6.92 18.46 3.35
N PHE A 205 -6.16 17.38 3.12
CA PHE A 205 -6.30 16.14 3.90
C PHE A 205 -6.03 16.36 5.39
N ILE A 206 -4.96 17.10 5.73
CA ILE A 206 -4.65 17.44 7.12
C ILE A 206 -5.80 18.23 7.76
N THR A 207 -6.33 19.23 7.06
CA THR A 207 -7.45 20.07 7.54
C THR A 207 -8.71 19.23 7.77
N GLN A 208 -9.05 18.35 6.83
CA GLN A 208 -10.19 17.44 6.97
C GLN A 208 -10.03 16.46 8.13
N LYS A 209 -8.81 15.92 8.33
CA LYS A 209 -8.51 15.07 9.48
C LYS A 209 -8.67 15.81 10.80
N MET A 210 -8.09 17.01 10.92
CA MET A 210 -8.21 17.85 12.12
C MET A 210 -9.68 18.17 12.46
N ALA A 211 -10.46 18.57 11.46
CA ALA A 211 -11.89 18.84 11.64
C ALA A 211 -12.67 17.58 12.09
N LEU A 212 -12.30 16.42 11.57
CA LEU A 212 -12.88 15.15 11.96
C LEU A 212 -12.51 14.78 13.41
N GLU A 213 -11.24 14.94 13.78
CA GLU A 213 -10.72 14.70 15.14
C GLU A 213 -11.38 15.62 16.16
N GLU A 214 -11.58 16.90 15.85
CA GLU A 214 -12.23 17.87 16.72
C GLU A 214 -13.66 17.47 17.11
N VAL A 215 -14.40 16.87 16.19
CA VAL A 215 -15.77 16.39 16.43
C VAL A 215 -15.78 15.04 17.15
N ILE A 216 -14.90 14.12 16.75
CA ILE A 216 -14.97 12.71 17.18
C ILE A 216 -14.23 12.47 18.50
N ASN A 217 -13.05 13.06 18.72
CA ASN A 217 -12.25 12.80 19.92
C ASN A 217 -12.99 13.06 21.25
N PRO A 218 -13.78 14.14 21.40
CA PRO A 218 -14.56 14.35 22.61
C PRO A 218 -15.57 13.25 22.88
N ILE A 219 -16.14 12.67 21.82
CA ILE A 219 -17.10 11.58 21.93
C ILE A 219 -16.38 10.27 22.29
N LEU A 220 -15.24 9.98 21.65
CA LEU A 220 -14.46 8.78 21.93
C LEU A 220 -13.84 8.81 23.34
N GLN A 221 -13.57 9.98 23.93
CA GLN A 221 -13.11 10.10 25.32
C GLN A 221 -14.09 9.46 26.32
N LYS A 222 -15.41 9.52 26.04
CA LYS A 222 -16.44 8.85 26.86
C LYS A 222 -16.22 7.35 26.97
N LEU A 223 -15.54 6.71 26.00
CA LEU A 223 -15.23 5.28 26.03
C LEU A 223 -14.20 4.93 27.11
N ASN A 224 -13.36 5.89 27.50
CA ASN A 224 -12.32 5.71 28.50
C ASN A 224 -12.79 6.05 29.93
N GLU A 225 -13.99 6.65 30.08
CA GLU A 225 -14.56 6.97 31.38
C GLU A 225 -15.11 5.72 32.06
N PRO A 226 -14.95 5.60 33.39
CA PRO A 226 -15.58 4.51 34.14
C PRO A 226 -17.10 4.58 33.97
N LEU A 227 -17.76 3.46 33.78
CA LEU A 227 -19.23 3.40 33.80
C LEU A 227 -19.72 3.89 35.18
N GLU A 228 -20.48 4.99 35.18
CA GLU A 228 -21.12 5.43 36.41
C GLU A 228 -22.00 4.30 36.94
N SER A 229 -21.70 3.81 38.17
CA SER A 229 -22.57 2.86 38.82
C SER A 229 -23.94 3.53 39.05
N PRO A 230 -25.06 2.85 38.74
CA PRO A 230 -26.39 3.42 38.92
C PRO A 230 -26.58 3.87 40.35
N GLN A 231 -26.73 5.19 40.54
CA GLN A 231 -27.05 5.75 41.86
C GLN A 231 -28.30 5.05 42.37
N LYS A 232 -28.14 4.24 43.44
CA LYS A 232 -29.26 3.66 44.20
C LYS A 232 -30.09 4.83 44.70
N GLY A 233 -31.20 5.07 44.07
CA GLY A 233 -32.20 6.04 44.52
C GLY A 233 -32.57 5.76 45.97
N THR A 234 -32.17 6.63 46.86
CA THR A 234 -32.62 6.65 48.26
C THR A 234 -34.11 6.91 48.23
N LYS A 235 -34.91 5.83 48.32
CA LYS A 235 -36.33 5.92 48.71
C LYS A 235 -36.36 6.51 50.13
N LYS A 236 -36.64 7.82 50.24
CA LYS A 236 -37.11 8.38 51.49
C LYS A 236 -38.48 7.75 51.80
N GLY A 237 -38.51 6.81 52.75
CA GLY A 237 -39.74 6.34 53.36
C GLY A 237 -40.35 7.46 54.19
N LYS A 238 -41.64 7.61 54.04
CA LYS A 238 -42.50 8.22 55.03
C LYS A 238 -43.03 7.10 55.90
#